data_143065408221bea5d4dd5110b1ff9c2e
#
_entry.id   143065408221bea5d4dd5110b1ff9c2e
#
_cell.length_a   1.000
_cell.length_b   1.000
_cell.length_c   1.000
_cell.angle_alpha   90.00
_cell.angle_beta   90.00
_cell.angle_gamma   90.00
#
_symmetry.space_group_name_H-M   'P 1'
#
loop_
_entity.id
_entity.type
_entity.pdbx_description
1 polymer ?
#
loop_
_entity_poly.entity_id
_entity_poly.type
_entity_poly.pdbx_seq_one_letter_code
_entity_poly.pdbx_strand_id
1 'polypeptide(L)'
;MEYVPDAEIWDLYNENRELLGKDHIRGEQLPIDGYHLVVHVWIRNSKGQYLVSQCSANRPTHPLMWECVGGSVVKGEDSLSGAIREAKEEVGVDLMPENGQVLFTKTRKIIEGKIFNDIMDVWRFEYDGEVDLGNATTDEVAQVAWMNREQIKELFDANMFVDTLEYFFTEVDK
;
A
#
# COMPACT_ATOMS: atom_id res chain seq x y z
N MET A 1 -14.91 10.33 -26.29
CA MET A 1 -14.16 10.37 -25.02
C MET A 1 -15.10 9.88 -23.93
N GLU A 2 -14.95 8.63 -23.49
CA GLU A 2 -15.71 8.16 -22.36
C GLU A 2 -15.23 8.90 -21.13
N TYR A 3 -16.14 9.61 -20.48
CA TYR A 3 -15.93 10.16 -19.15
C TYR A 3 -15.79 8.96 -18.20
N VAL A 4 -14.58 8.70 -17.73
CA VAL A 4 -14.33 7.78 -16.62
C VAL A 4 -14.45 8.63 -15.36
N PRO A 5 -15.59 8.54 -14.63
CA PRO A 5 -15.69 9.21 -13.34
C PRO A 5 -14.65 8.55 -12.42
N ASP A 6 -13.93 9.37 -11.67
CA ASP A 6 -13.02 8.96 -10.61
C ASP A 6 -11.67 8.33 -11.05
N ALA A 7 -11.15 8.71 -12.21
CA ALA A 7 -9.76 8.39 -12.54
C ALA A 7 -8.83 9.11 -11.55
N GLU A 8 -8.09 8.33 -10.79
CA GLU A 8 -7.10 8.82 -9.84
C GLU A 8 -5.98 9.58 -10.57
N ILE A 9 -5.66 10.78 -10.10
CA ILE A 9 -4.58 11.61 -10.68
C ILE A 9 -3.40 11.58 -9.72
N TRP A 10 -2.21 11.35 -10.27
CA TRP A 10 -0.95 11.32 -9.53
C TRP A 10 -0.06 12.48 -9.93
N ASP A 11 0.74 12.96 -8.97
CA ASP A 11 1.92 13.74 -9.28
C ASP A 11 3.03 12.82 -9.79
N LEU A 12 3.83 13.31 -10.75
CA LEU A 12 5.02 12.61 -11.20
C LEU A 12 6.28 13.23 -10.59
N TYR A 13 7.23 12.36 -10.31
CA TYR A 13 8.53 12.66 -9.73
C TYR A 13 9.64 12.13 -10.64
N ASN A 14 10.83 12.73 -10.57
CA ASN A 14 12.03 12.10 -11.11
C ASN A 14 12.59 11.05 -10.13
N GLU A 15 13.67 10.37 -10.51
CA GLU A 15 14.26 9.33 -9.66
C GLU A 15 14.88 9.88 -8.37
N ASN A 16 15.11 11.18 -8.25
CA ASN A 16 15.59 11.86 -7.06
C ASN A 16 14.43 12.38 -6.18
N ARG A 17 13.19 11.99 -6.49
CA ARG A 17 11.97 12.39 -5.78
C ARG A 17 11.69 13.90 -5.88
N GLU A 18 12.06 14.51 -6.97
CA GLU A 18 11.71 15.89 -7.27
C GLU A 18 10.48 15.94 -8.18
N LEU A 19 9.53 16.82 -7.85
CA LEU A 19 8.30 17.01 -8.65
C LEU A 19 8.63 17.44 -10.08
N LEU A 20 8.02 16.76 -11.06
CA LEU A 20 8.13 17.13 -12.46
C LEU A 20 7.13 18.19 -12.90
N GLY A 21 6.15 18.53 -12.05
CA GLY A 21 5.08 19.46 -12.40
C GLY A 21 4.12 18.93 -13.47
N LYS A 22 4.00 17.60 -13.57
CA LYS A 22 3.13 16.91 -14.53
C LYS A 22 2.15 16.00 -13.80
N ASP A 23 0.93 15.98 -14.30
CA ASP A 23 -0.11 15.08 -13.82
C ASP A 23 -0.07 13.78 -14.61
N HIS A 24 -0.44 12.69 -13.95
CA HIS A 24 -0.60 11.39 -14.57
C HIS A 24 -1.95 10.78 -14.20
N ILE A 25 -2.65 10.25 -15.17
CA ILE A 25 -3.93 9.56 -14.94
C ILE A 25 -3.65 8.07 -14.75
N ARG A 26 -4.14 7.51 -13.64
CA ARG A 26 -4.01 6.08 -13.36
C ARG A 26 -4.56 5.26 -14.53
N GLY A 27 -3.79 4.26 -14.96
CA GLY A 27 -4.13 3.39 -16.07
C GLY A 27 -3.49 3.81 -17.40
N GLU A 28 -2.98 5.02 -17.51
CA GLU A 28 -2.18 5.43 -18.65
C GLU A 28 -0.74 4.92 -18.50
N GLN A 29 0.00 4.87 -19.63
CA GLN A 29 1.40 4.46 -19.61
C GLN A 29 2.26 5.54 -18.96
N LEU A 30 3.05 5.15 -17.95
CA LEU A 30 4.01 6.06 -17.31
C LEU A 30 5.13 6.46 -18.27
N PRO A 31 5.57 7.74 -18.25
CA PRO A 31 6.78 8.15 -18.95
C PRO A 31 8.00 7.40 -18.40
N ILE A 32 9.01 7.20 -19.26
CA ILE A 32 10.24 6.46 -18.87
C ILE A 32 10.94 7.06 -17.66
N ASP A 33 10.95 8.39 -17.55
CA ASP A 33 11.61 9.11 -16.46
C ASP A 33 10.63 9.62 -15.39
N GLY A 34 9.38 9.16 -15.42
CA GLY A 34 8.33 9.54 -14.49
C GLY A 34 8.03 8.44 -13.48
N TYR A 35 8.05 8.82 -12.20
CA TYR A 35 7.74 7.92 -11.07
C TYR A 35 6.56 8.48 -10.30
N HIS A 36 5.69 7.59 -9.79
CA HIS A 36 4.66 7.98 -8.83
C HIS A 36 5.01 7.47 -7.42
N LEU A 37 4.45 8.08 -6.40
CA LEU A 37 4.64 7.62 -5.03
C LEU A 37 3.65 6.50 -4.71
N VAL A 38 4.17 5.46 -4.05
CA VAL A 38 3.39 4.33 -3.53
C VAL A 38 3.70 4.19 -2.04
N VAL A 39 2.71 3.84 -1.27
CA VAL A 39 2.87 3.53 0.15
C VAL A 39 2.48 2.08 0.42
N HIS A 40 3.29 1.41 1.24
CA HIS A 40 2.92 0.19 1.93
C HIS A 40 2.81 0.52 3.41
N VAL A 41 1.71 0.12 4.04
CA VAL A 41 1.38 0.51 5.41
C VAL A 41 1.21 -0.73 6.26
N TRP A 42 2.19 -0.99 7.11
CA TRP A 42 2.15 -2.06 8.09
C TRP A 42 1.63 -1.51 9.41
N ILE A 43 0.50 -2.03 9.87
CA ILE A 43 -0.15 -1.60 11.11
C ILE A 43 0.12 -2.66 12.16
N ARG A 44 0.81 -2.28 13.25
CA ARG A 44 1.21 -3.18 14.32
C ARG A 44 0.51 -2.83 15.61
N ASN A 45 0.04 -3.84 16.34
CA ASN A 45 -0.50 -3.64 17.69
C ASN A 45 0.57 -3.88 18.78
N SER A 46 0.21 -3.61 20.04
CA SER A 46 1.10 -3.78 21.18
C SER A 46 1.46 -5.23 21.49
N LYS A 47 0.75 -6.19 20.88
CA LYS A 47 1.05 -7.63 20.99
C LYS A 47 2.06 -8.10 19.94
N GLY A 48 2.57 -7.18 19.09
CA GLY A 48 3.48 -7.51 18.00
C GLY A 48 2.82 -8.17 16.80
N GLN A 49 1.51 -8.08 16.68
CA GLN A 49 0.76 -8.58 15.53
C GLN A 49 0.58 -7.47 14.49
N TYR A 50 0.47 -7.88 13.23
CA TYR A 50 0.25 -6.98 12.10
C TYR A 50 -1.15 -7.17 11.53
N LEU A 51 -1.80 -6.07 11.18
CA LEU A 51 -3.09 -6.10 10.49
C LEU A 51 -2.86 -6.42 9.02
N VAL A 52 -3.33 -7.58 8.60
CA VAL A 52 -3.27 -8.00 7.21
C VAL A 52 -4.67 -8.09 6.63
N SER A 53 -4.79 -7.83 5.35
CA SER A 53 -6.06 -7.80 4.64
C SER A 53 -6.05 -8.78 3.48
N GLN A 54 -7.19 -9.41 3.25
CA GLN A 54 -7.39 -10.27 2.08
C GLN A 54 -8.11 -9.48 1.00
N CYS A 55 -7.51 -9.44 -0.19
CA CYS A 55 -8.13 -8.81 -1.35
C CYS A 55 -9.47 -9.46 -1.68
N SER A 56 -10.45 -8.66 -2.05
CA SER A 56 -11.73 -9.18 -2.51
C SER A 56 -11.55 -9.99 -3.82
N ALA A 57 -12.48 -10.92 -4.06
CA ALA A 57 -12.44 -11.76 -5.25
C ALA A 57 -12.57 -10.98 -6.56
N ASN A 58 -13.11 -9.77 -6.50
CA ASN A 58 -13.38 -8.93 -7.67
C ASN A 58 -12.21 -8.01 -8.05
N ARG A 59 -11.12 -8.01 -7.28
CA ARG A 59 -9.96 -7.18 -7.62
C ARG A 59 -9.26 -7.72 -8.88
N PRO A 60 -8.83 -6.82 -9.79
CA PRO A 60 -8.15 -7.23 -11.02
C PRO A 60 -6.77 -7.82 -10.77
N THR A 61 -6.14 -7.46 -9.64
CA THR A 61 -4.81 -7.95 -9.26
C THR A 61 -4.87 -8.64 -7.90
N HIS A 62 -4.21 -9.78 -7.79
CA HIS A 62 -4.08 -10.57 -6.56
C HIS A 62 -5.40 -10.89 -5.85
N PRO A 63 -6.48 -11.32 -6.56
CA PRO A 63 -7.76 -11.64 -5.91
C PRO A 63 -7.56 -12.73 -4.86
N LEU A 64 -8.18 -12.57 -3.68
CA LEU A 64 -8.11 -13.47 -2.53
C LEU A 64 -6.72 -13.64 -1.90
N MET A 65 -5.73 -12.88 -2.34
CA MET A 65 -4.41 -12.86 -1.72
C MET A 65 -4.40 -11.95 -0.49
N TRP A 66 -3.54 -12.27 0.46
CA TRP A 66 -3.31 -11.44 1.64
C TRP A 66 -2.20 -10.43 1.39
N GLU A 67 -2.35 -9.25 1.98
CA GLU A 67 -1.39 -8.15 1.84
C GLU A 67 -1.45 -7.19 3.03
N CYS A 68 -0.51 -6.25 3.09
CA CYS A 68 -0.65 -5.07 3.95
C CYS A 68 -1.51 -4.01 3.25
N VAL A 69 -1.91 -2.97 3.98
CA VAL A 69 -2.55 -1.79 3.38
C VAL A 69 -1.55 -1.10 2.44
N GLY A 70 -2.02 -0.60 1.33
CA GLY A 70 -1.18 0.14 0.41
C GLY A 70 -1.92 0.70 -0.79
N GLY A 71 -1.26 1.59 -1.48
CA GLY A 71 -1.79 2.21 -2.68
C GLY A 71 -0.93 3.35 -3.18
N SER A 72 -1.41 4.01 -4.22
CA SER A 72 -0.74 5.16 -4.81
C SER A 72 -1.11 6.46 -4.08
N VAL A 73 -0.12 7.30 -3.87
CA VAL A 73 -0.31 8.66 -3.36
C VAL A 73 -0.91 9.51 -4.48
N VAL A 74 -2.00 10.20 -4.19
CA VAL A 74 -2.69 11.01 -5.19
C VAL A 74 -2.10 12.42 -5.27
N LYS A 75 -2.42 13.13 -6.34
CA LYS A 75 -1.96 14.50 -6.58
C LYS A 75 -2.22 15.39 -5.36
N GLY A 76 -1.19 16.13 -4.95
CA GLY A 76 -1.25 17.08 -3.86
C GLY A 76 -1.09 16.47 -2.46
N GLU A 77 -1.05 15.14 -2.34
CA GLU A 77 -0.76 14.47 -1.09
C GLU A 77 0.75 14.25 -0.91
N ASP A 78 1.19 14.23 0.35
CA ASP A 78 2.47 13.64 0.69
C ASP A 78 2.31 12.16 1.06
N SER A 79 3.43 11.47 1.28
CA SER A 79 3.45 10.06 1.61
C SER A 79 2.67 9.73 2.89
N LEU A 80 2.79 10.55 3.92
CA LEU A 80 2.09 10.36 5.19
C LEU A 80 0.58 10.46 5.02
N SER A 81 0.11 11.49 4.33
CA SER A 81 -1.31 11.69 4.04
C SER A 81 -1.87 10.54 3.22
N GLY A 82 -1.12 10.06 2.23
CA GLY A 82 -1.50 8.90 1.43
C GLY A 82 -1.61 7.63 2.26
N ALA A 83 -0.65 7.38 3.17
CA ALA A 83 -0.69 6.21 4.05
C ALA A 83 -1.93 6.22 4.96
N ILE A 84 -2.24 7.36 5.57
CA ILE A 84 -3.40 7.52 6.44
C ILE A 84 -4.71 7.35 5.66
N ARG A 85 -4.80 7.93 4.47
CA ARG A 85 -5.98 7.81 3.60
C ARG A 85 -6.21 6.36 3.17
N GLU A 86 -5.19 5.66 2.72
CA GLU A 86 -5.30 4.26 2.28
C GLU A 86 -5.76 3.34 3.44
N ALA A 87 -5.25 3.53 4.64
CA ALA A 87 -5.70 2.76 5.80
C ALA A 87 -7.19 3.00 6.11
N LYS A 88 -7.66 4.21 5.97
CA LYS A 88 -9.09 4.53 6.15
C LYS A 88 -9.95 3.90 5.06
N GLU A 89 -9.54 4.06 3.81
CA GLU A 89 -10.30 3.56 2.66
C GLU A 89 -10.40 2.04 2.65
N GLU A 90 -9.29 1.33 2.86
CA GLU A 90 -9.22 -0.12 2.73
C GLU A 90 -9.72 -0.88 3.95
N VAL A 91 -9.34 -0.44 5.16
CA VAL A 91 -9.59 -1.20 6.39
C VAL A 91 -10.36 -0.42 7.46
N GLY A 92 -10.73 0.82 7.18
CA GLY A 92 -11.55 1.65 8.07
C GLY A 92 -10.85 2.12 9.34
N VAL A 93 -9.51 2.13 9.34
CA VAL A 93 -8.69 2.51 10.50
C VAL A 93 -8.25 3.96 10.40
N ASP A 94 -8.44 4.72 11.48
CA ASP A 94 -7.97 6.10 11.59
C ASP A 94 -6.58 6.12 12.25
N LEU A 95 -5.53 6.18 11.43
CA LEU A 95 -4.15 6.23 11.90
C LEU A 95 -3.78 7.65 12.33
N MET A 96 -2.98 7.74 13.40
CA MET A 96 -2.47 9.01 13.90
C MET A 96 -1.07 9.28 13.34
N PRO A 97 -0.79 10.47 12.79
CA PRO A 97 0.51 10.79 12.18
C PRO A 97 1.71 10.53 13.11
N GLU A 98 1.57 10.84 14.38
CA GLU A 98 2.63 10.67 15.39
C GLU A 98 3.00 9.21 15.66
N ASN A 99 2.15 8.26 15.28
CA ASN A 99 2.37 6.81 15.48
C ASN A 99 3.02 6.14 14.28
N GLY A 100 3.30 6.88 13.22
CA GLY A 100 3.87 6.37 11.99
C GLY A 100 5.35 6.68 11.83
N GLN A 101 6.07 5.76 11.20
CA GLN A 101 7.45 5.98 10.77
C GLN A 101 7.70 5.28 9.42
N VAL A 102 8.51 5.92 8.58
CA VAL A 102 9.04 5.27 7.38
C VAL A 102 10.16 4.32 7.79
N LEU A 103 10.02 3.04 7.44
CA LEU A 103 11.06 2.05 7.71
C LEU A 103 12.14 2.09 6.63
N PHE A 104 11.74 2.21 5.37
CA PHE A 104 12.64 2.37 4.24
C PHE A 104 11.88 2.90 3.01
N THR A 105 12.64 3.37 2.04
CA THR A 105 12.15 3.81 0.74
C THR A 105 12.89 3.05 -0.35
N LYS A 106 12.16 2.62 -1.37
CA LYS A 106 12.72 1.91 -2.52
C LYS A 106 12.15 2.45 -3.82
N THR A 107 13.04 2.80 -4.74
CA THR A 107 12.63 3.12 -6.13
C THR A 107 12.57 1.81 -6.92
N ARG A 108 11.41 1.54 -7.52
CA ARG A 108 11.21 0.34 -8.34
C ARG A 108 11.05 0.74 -9.79
N LYS A 109 11.92 0.24 -10.64
CA LYS A 109 11.88 0.47 -12.10
C LYS A 109 11.24 -0.73 -12.79
N ILE A 110 11.97 -1.82 -12.85
CA ILE A 110 11.55 -3.08 -13.46
C ILE A 110 11.86 -4.20 -12.45
N ILE A 111 10.87 -5.03 -12.16
CA ILE A 111 11.01 -6.21 -11.32
C ILE A 111 10.42 -7.38 -12.09
N GLU A 112 11.23 -8.42 -12.35
CA GLU A 112 10.81 -9.63 -13.08
C GLU A 112 10.09 -9.32 -14.41
N GLY A 113 10.60 -8.32 -15.15
CA GLY A 113 10.03 -7.91 -16.44
C GLY A 113 8.80 -7.01 -16.33
N LYS A 114 8.29 -6.72 -15.14
CA LYS A 114 7.18 -5.82 -14.91
C LYS A 114 7.68 -4.41 -14.60
N ILE A 115 7.15 -3.41 -15.30
CA ILE A 115 7.49 -2.00 -15.08
C ILE A 115 6.64 -1.44 -13.94
N PHE A 116 7.30 -0.97 -12.88
CA PHE A 116 6.66 -0.30 -11.75
C PHE A 116 6.76 1.21 -11.86
N ASN A 117 7.94 1.75 -12.09
CA ASN A 117 8.24 3.19 -12.09
C ASN A 117 7.60 3.91 -10.91
N ASP A 118 7.91 3.44 -9.72
CA ASP A 118 7.41 4.06 -8.49
C ASP A 118 8.53 4.27 -7.45
N ILE A 119 8.25 5.19 -6.55
CA ILE A 119 9.01 5.41 -5.34
C ILE A 119 8.13 4.95 -4.20
N MET A 120 8.52 3.86 -3.56
CA MET A 120 7.74 3.19 -2.54
C MET A 120 8.26 3.53 -1.15
N ASP A 121 7.42 4.16 -0.36
CA ASP A 121 7.65 4.34 1.08
C ASP A 121 6.97 3.22 1.86
N VAL A 122 7.72 2.53 2.68
CA VAL A 122 7.19 1.50 3.57
C VAL A 122 7.06 2.08 4.96
N TRP A 123 5.81 2.22 5.40
CA TRP A 123 5.42 2.75 6.70
C TRP A 123 5.13 1.65 7.69
N ARG A 124 5.40 1.92 8.97
CA ARG A 124 4.82 1.17 10.09
C ARG A 124 4.13 2.14 11.02
N PHE A 125 2.88 1.83 11.36
CA PHE A 125 2.07 2.55 12.33
C PHE A 125 1.77 1.66 13.51
N GLU A 126 1.86 2.19 14.71
CA GLU A 126 1.38 1.53 15.92
C GLU A 126 -0.11 1.86 16.11
N TYR A 127 -0.91 0.84 16.37
CA TYR A 127 -2.36 0.99 16.50
C TYR A 127 -2.94 -0.14 17.36
N ASP A 128 -3.64 0.22 18.42
CA ASP A 128 -4.31 -0.71 19.35
C ASP A 128 -5.83 -0.58 19.36
N GLY A 129 -6.39 0.21 18.45
CA GLY A 129 -7.84 0.41 18.37
C GLY A 129 -8.57 -0.77 17.74
N GLU A 130 -9.89 -0.64 17.70
CA GLU A 130 -10.73 -1.61 17.01
C GLU A 130 -10.61 -1.48 15.49
N VAL A 131 -10.81 -2.59 14.79
CA VAL A 131 -10.86 -2.64 13.32
C VAL A 131 -12.24 -3.13 12.92
N ASP A 132 -12.96 -2.26 12.22
CA ASP A 132 -14.28 -2.57 11.67
C ASP A 132 -14.30 -2.22 10.18
N LEU A 133 -14.37 -3.24 9.34
CA LEU A 133 -14.48 -3.03 7.88
C LEU A 133 -15.72 -2.25 7.46
N GLY A 134 -16.74 -2.17 8.31
CA GLY A 134 -17.89 -1.30 8.08
C GLY A 134 -17.52 0.19 7.97
N ASN A 135 -16.37 0.58 8.51
CA ASN A 135 -15.84 1.94 8.41
C ASN A 135 -14.94 2.17 7.17
N ALA A 136 -14.64 1.12 6.42
CA ALA A 136 -13.93 1.24 5.15
C ALA A 136 -14.81 1.94 4.11
N THR A 137 -14.17 2.72 3.23
CA THR A 137 -14.90 3.47 2.19
C THR A 137 -14.84 2.78 0.82
N THR A 138 -14.07 1.70 0.69
CA THR A 138 -13.99 0.87 -0.50
C THR A 138 -14.37 -0.57 -0.17
N ASP A 139 -14.62 -1.38 -1.19
CA ASP A 139 -14.92 -2.81 -1.09
C ASP A 139 -13.75 -3.69 -1.58
N GLU A 140 -12.55 -3.14 -1.57
CA GLU A 140 -11.35 -3.83 -2.06
C GLU A 140 -10.87 -4.97 -1.15
N VAL A 141 -11.30 -4.97 0.11
CA VAL A 141 -10.88 -5.92 1.13
C VAL A 141 -12.06 -6.80 1.54
N ALA A 142 -11.87 -8.13 1.46
CA ALA A 142 -12.87 -9.10 1.86
C ALA A 142 -12.90 -9.33 3.37
N GLN A 143 -11.71 -9.38 4.01
CA GLN A 143 -11.57 -9.58 5.45
C GLN A 143 -10.21 -9.08 5.94
N VAL A 144 -10.10 -8.87 7.25
CA VAL A 144 -8.85 -8.51 7.92
C VAL A 144 -8.57 -9.47 9.06
N ALA A 145 -7.30 -9.60 9.43
CA ALA A 145 -6.87 -10.36 10.59
C ALA A 145 -5.61 -9.76 11.20
N TRP A 146 -5.51 -9.84 12.52
CA TRP A 146 -4.26 -9.61 13.23
C TRP A 146 -3.43 -10.89 13.21
N MET A 147 -2.24 -10.83 12.67
CA MET A 147 -1.36 -12.00 12.53
C MET A 147 0.04 -11.71 13.03
N ASN A 148 0.61 -12.70 13.70
CA ASN A 148 2.02 -12.68 14.07
C ASN A 148 2.91 -13.08 12.88
N ARG A 149 4.22 -13.00 13.06
CA ARG A 149 5.21 -13.35 12.03
C ARG A 149 5.03 -14.76 11.47
N GLU A 150 4.79 -15.74 12.34
CA GLU A 150 4.64 -17.14 11.95
C GLU A 150 3.40 -17.37 11.09
N GLN A 151 2.29 -16.75 11.44
CA GLN A 151 1.04 -16.83 10.67
C GLN A 151 1.21 -16.19 9.28
N ILE A 152 1.89 -15.04 9.21
CA ILE A 152 2.21 -14.40 7.92
C ILE A 152 3.12 -15.30 7.09
N LYS A 153 4.12 -15.92 7.73
CA LYS A 153 5.02 -16.87 7.04
C LYS A 153 4.26 -18.05 6.45
N GLU A 154 3.31 -18.60 7.18
CA GLU A 154 2.47 -19.70 6.68
C GLU A 154 1.72 -19.32 5.39
N LEU A 155 1.21 -18.08 5.32
CA LEU A 155 0.55 -17.57 4.12
C LEU A 155 1.53 -17.40 2.95
N PHE A 156 2.75 -16.94 3.19
CA PHE A 156 3.79 -16.89 2.15
C PHE A 156 4.16 -18.28 1.65
N ASP A 157 4.37 -19.22 2.55
CA ASP A 157 4.73 -20.61 2.20
C ASP A 157 3.60 -21.29 1.41
N ALA A 158 2.35 -20.91 1.63
CA ALA A 158 1.20 -21.40 0.91
C ALA A 158 0.89 -20.63 -0.40
N ASN A 159 1.72 -19.67 -0.77
CA ASN A 159 1.50 -18.75 -1.91
C ASN A 159 0.17 -17.99 -1.83
N MET A 160 -0.25 -17.64 -0.61
CA MET A 160 -1.48 -16.89 -0.34
C MET A 160 -1.21 -15.45 0.10
N PHE A 161 0.04 -15.03 0.18
CA PHE A 161 0.43 -13.67 0.46
C PHE A 161 1.12 -13.06 -0.77
N VAL A 162 0.88 -11.78 -1.03
CA VAL A 162 1.50 -11.09 -2.18
C VAL A 162 3.02 -11.14 -2.05
N ASP A 163 3.68 -11.77 -3.01
CA ASP A 163 5.10 -12.14 -2.96
C ASP A 163 6.06 -10.95 -2.88
N THR A 164 5.70 -9.82 -3.49
CA THR A 164 6.50 -8.58 -3.42
C THR A 164 6.62 -8.01 -2.01
N LEU A 165 5.86 -8.52 -1.05
CA LEU A 165 5.87 -8.11 0.36
C LEU A 165 6.82 -8.98 1.23
N GLU A 166 7.62 -9.86 0.64
CA GLU A 166 8.54 -10.73 1.36
C GLU A 166 9.59 -9.98 2.19
N TYR A 167 9.86 -8.74 1.83
CA TYR A 167 10.73 -7.86 2.64
C TYR A 167 10.22 -7.69 4.10
N PHE A 168 8.97 -8.06 4.38
CA PHE A 168 8.41 -8.05 5.73
C PHE A 168 9.34 -8.72 6.75
N PHE A 169 9.91 -9.86 6.40
CA PHE A 169 10.74 -10.66 7.32
C PHE A 169 12.12 -10.08 7.58
N THR A 170 12.60 -9.20 6.74
CA THR A 170 13.94 -8.61 6.84
C THR A 170 13.93 -7.14 7.23
N GLU A 171 12.89 -6.41 6.85
CA GLU A 171 12.84 -4.95 7.00
C GLU A 171 11.73 -4.44 7.92
N VAL A 172 10.65 -5.19 8.11
CA VAL A 172 9.53 -4.77 8.94
C VAL A 172 9.56 -5.45 10.30
N ASP A 173 9.56 -6.76 10.31
CA ASP A 173 9.61 -7.60 11.51
C ASP A 173 10.90 -8.43 11.51
N LYS A 174 11.94 -7.80 12.01
CA LYS A 174 13.30 -8.37 12.06
C LYS A 174 13.45 -9.38 13.17
#